data_4a3aad307d98a3cd9d432391d50c4f7a
#
_entry.id   4a3aad307d98a3cd9d432391d50c4f7a
#
_cell.length_a   1.000
_cell.length_b   1.000
_cell.length_c   1.000
_cell.angle_alpha   90.00
_cell.angle_beta   90.00
_cell.angle_gamma   90.00
#
_symmetry.space_group_name_H-M   'P 1'
#
loop_
_entity.id
_entity.type
_entity.pdbx_description
1 polymer ?
#
loop_
_entity_poly.entity_id
_entity_poly.type
_entity_poly.pdbx_seq_one_letter_code
_entity_poly.pdbx_strand_id
1 'polypeptide(L)'
;MEAPAQGREAGYVARLAEVHHALVAVRSVLESHNWDSYAGGGRAMPRRAGGRLHCDYLVEAPRGVLYHRYTLGEDLRVESAKIVTPTQLNVPSMEELSAQALAARPPAGVGDVKRTVEMVVRSLDPCLSCSVHRVVLEA
;
A
#
# COMPACT_ATOMS: atom_id res chain seq x y z
N MET A 1 12.61 -28.88 2.14
CA MET A 1 11.61 -27.77 2.10
C MET A 1 12.18 -26.65 2.92
N GLU A 2 12.69 -25.60 2.26
CA GLU A 2 13.29 -24.45 2.95
C GLU A 2 12.23 -23.70 3.77
N ALA A 3 12.64 -23.17 4.93
CA ALA A 3 11.77 -22.34 5.75
C ALA A 3 11.34 -21.10 4.94
N PRO A 4 10.09 -20.64 5.07
CA PRO A 4 9.64 -19.45 4.36
C PRO A 4 10.51 -18.25 4.76
N ALA A 5 10.80 -17.39 3.79
CA ALA A 5 11.53 -16.15 4.03
C ALA A 5 10.86 -15.35 5.14
N GLN A 6 11.64 -14.85 6.10
CA GLN A 6 11.16 -14.10 7.25
C GLN A 6 11.74 -12.68 7.26
N GLY A 7 11.01 -11.75 7.87
CA GLY A 7 11.45 -10.37 8.00
C GLY A 7 11.47 -9.59 6.67
N ARG A 8 12.50 -8.79 6.45
CA ARG A 8 12.64 -7.88 5.29
C ARG A 8 12.65 -8.60 3.94
N GLU A 9 13.22 -9.78 3.89
CA GLU A 9 13.35 -10.56 2.65
C GLU A 9 11.99 -11.12 2.20
N ALA A 10 11.12 -11.44 3.16
CA ALA A 10 9.77 -11.93 2.86
C ALA A 10 8.97 -10.95 1.99
N GLY A 11 9.11 -9.64 2.22
CA GLY A 11 8.45 -8.62 1.42
C GLY A 11 8.89 -8.60 -0.05
N TYR A 12 10.16 -8.85 -0.34
CA TYR A 12 10.65 -8.95 -1.72
C TYR A 12 10.19 -10.23 -2.41
N VAL A 13 10.23 -11.35 -1.69
CA VAL A 13 9.75 -12.64 -2.21
C VAL A 13 8.26 -12.58 -2.51
N ALA A 14 7.46 -12.00 -1.60
CA ALA A 14 6.03 -11.82 -1.80
C ALA A 14 5.74 -10.99 -3.06
N ARG A 15 6.42 -9.86 -3.26
CA ARG A 15 6.23 -9.03 -4.47
C ARG A 15 6.63 -9.74 -5.75
N LEU A 16 7.69 -10.52 -5.75
CA LEU A 16 8.05 -11.33 -6.92
C LEU A 16 6.97 -12.37 -7.24
N ALA A 17 6.40 -13.00 -6.22
CA ALA A 17 5.29 -13.93 -6.38
C ALA A 17 4.03 -13.23 -6.91
N GLU A 18 3.70 -12.04 -6.42
CA GLU A 18 2.60 -11.22 -6.91
C GLU A 18 2.79 -10.78 -8.37
N VAL A 19 3.99 -10.33 -8.74
CA VAL A 19 4.32 -9.99 -10.14
C VAL A 19 4.15 -11.20 -11.05
N HIS A 20 4.66 -12.37 -10.65
CA HIS A 20 4.47 -13.59 -11.40
C HIS A 20 2.99 -13.94 -11.55
N HIS A 21 2.23 -13.92 -10.46
CA HIS A 21 0.79 -14.18 -10.47
C HIS A 21 0.03 -13.19 -11.37
N ALA A 22 0.35 -11.91 -11.29
CA ALA A 22 -0.25 -10.88 -12.13
C ALA A 22 0.02 -11.12 -13.62
N LEU A 23 1.25 -11.51 -14.00
CA LEU A 23 1.59 -11.83 -15.38
C LEU A 23 0.81 -13.05 -15.89
N VAL A 24 0.67 -14.09 -15.07
CA VAL A 24 -0.14 -15.27 -15.42
C VAL A 24 -1.61 -14.90 -15.57
N ALA A 25 -2.15 -14.07 -14.68
CA ALA A 25 -3.53 -13.60 -14.74
C ALA A 25 -3.79 -12.75 -15.99
N VAL A 26 -2.90 -11.80 -16.31
CA VAL A 26 -2.99 -10.96 -17.52
C VAL A 26 -2.97 -11.86 -18.77
N ARG A 27 -2.04 -12.79 -18.83
CA ARG A 27 -1.97 -13.75 -19.95
C ARG A 27 -3.28 -14.53 -20.11
N SER A 28 -3.81 -15.08 -19.02
CA SER A 28 -5.08 -15.82 -19.02
C SER A 28 -6.24 -14.96 -19.51
N VAL A 29 -6.33 -13.70 -19.06
CA VAL A 29 -7.35 -12.75 -19.51
C VAL A 29 -7.21 -12.46 -21.00
N LEU A 30 -6.00 -12.20 -21.49
CA LEU A 30 -5.74 -11.93 -22.90
C LEU A 30 -6.10 -13.11 -23.81
N GLU A 31 -5.87 -14.34 -23.34
CA GLU A 31 -6.16 -15.57 -24.09
C GLU A 31 -7.65 -15.97 -24.07
N SER A 32 -8.38 -15.65 -22.99
CA SER A 32 -9.74 -16.15 -22.76
C SER A 32 -10.85 -15.11 -22.83
N HIS A 33 -10.53 -13.81 -22.83
CA HIS A 33 -11.52 -12.77 -22.68
C HIS A 33 -12.14 -12.33 -24.01
N ASN A 34 -13.47 -12.22 -24.01
CA ASN A 34 -14.19 -11.55 -25.09
C ASN A 34 -14.26 -10.04 -24.81
N TRP A 35 -13.37 -9.29 -25.42
CA TRP A 35 -13.24 -7.83 -25.22
C TRP A 35 -14.46 -7.03 -25.65
N ASP A 36 -15.30 -7.58 -26.55
CA ASP A 36 -16.53 -6.94 -27.02
C ASP A 36 -17.63 -6.90 -25.96
N SER A 37 -17.51 -7.72 -24.91
CA SER A 37 -18.49 -7.83 -23.82
C SER A 37 -18.00 -7.24 -22.48
N TYR A 38 -16.88 -6.52 -22.45
CA TYR A 38 -16.33 -5.97 -21.22
C TYR A 38 -17.17 -4.83 -20.66
N ALA A 39 -17.97 -5.13 -19.64
CA ALA A 39 -18.62 -4.16 -18.78
C ALA A 39 -17.88 -4.13 -17.43
N GLY A 40 -16.75 -3.42 -17.38
CA GLY A 40 -15.98 -3.24 -16.16
C GLY A 40 -16.62 -2.24 -15.21
N GLY A 41 -16.67 -2.57 -13.93
CA GLY A 41 -17.02 -1.62 -12.90
C GLY A 41 -17.53 -2.27 -11.62
N GLY A 42 -16.74 -2.22 -10.55
CA GLY A 42 -17.24 -2.45 -9.20
C GLY A 42 -18.26 -1.36 -8.83
N ARG A 43 -19.46 -1.74 -8.40
CA ARG A 43 -20.46 -0.79 -7.91
C ARG A 43 -20.23 -0.53 -6.43
N ALA A 44 -19.82 0.69 -6.08
CA ALA A 44 -19.96 1.16 -4.71
C ALA A 44 -21.44 1.26 -4.36
N MET A 45 -21.84 0.78 -3.19
CA MET A 45 -23.21 0.92 -2.70
C MET A 45 -23.31 2.17 -1.82
N PRO A 46 -23.86 3.28 -2.33
CA PRO A 46 -23.99 4.49 -1.56
C PRO A 46 -25.08 4.36 -0.49
N ARG A 47 -24.84 4.93 0.69
CA ARG A 47 -25.82 5.05 1.77
C ARG A 47 -26.40 6.46 1.75
N ARG A 48 -27.74 6.59 1.78
CA ARG A 48 -28.41 7.87 2.00
C ARG A 48 -28.58 8.16 3.48
N ALA A 49 -28.15 9.34 3.91
CA ALA A 49 -28.40 9.85 5.25
C ALA A 49 -28.57 11.38 5.19
N GLY A 50 -29.71 11.91 5.65
CA GLY A 50 -29.97 13.35 5.71
C GLY A 50 -29.88 14.07 4.34
N GLY A 51 -30.41 13.49 3.27
CA GLY A 51 -30.33 14.04 1.91
C GLY A 51 -28.99 13.86 1.21
N ARG A 52 -27.93 13.42 1.91
CA ARG A 52 -26.59 13.19 1.39
C ARG A 52 -26.35 11.74 1.04
N LEU A 53 -25.48 11.51 0.07
CA LEU A 53 -24.99 10.18 -0.29
C LEU A 53 -23.59 10.00 0.30
N HIS A 54 -23.43 8.94 1.08
CA HIS A 54 -22.12 8.53 1.59
C HIS A 54 -21.68 7.26 0.88
N CYS A 55 -20.45 7.25 0.42
CA CYS A 55 -19.84 6.13 -0.27
C CYS A 55 -18.47 5.87 0.33
N ASP A 56 -18.29 4.66 0.85
CA ASP A 56 -17.00 4.13 1.31
C ASP A 56 -16.56 3.03 0.36
N TYR A 57 -15.30 3.04 -0.02
CA TYR A 57 -14.74 2.03 -0.92
C TYR A 57 -13.30 1.68 -0.52
N LEU A 58 -13.03 0.40 -0.48
CA LEU A 58 -11.70 -0.16 -0.29
C LEU A 58 -11.30 -0.87 -1.57
N VAL A 59 -10.10 -0.61 -2.04
CA VAL A 59 -9.52 -1.30 -3.19
C VAL A 59 -8.13 -1.78 -2.83
N GLU A 60 -7.81 -2.99 -3.28
CA GLU A 60 -6.46 -3.49 -3.24
C GLU A 60 -5.63 -2.76 -4.29
N ALA A 61 -4.54 -2.17 -3.85
CA ALA A 61 -3.58 -1.47 -4.68
C ALA A 61 -2.21 -2.17 -4.57
N PRO A 62 -1.25 -1.95 -5.49
CA PRO A 62 0.03 -2.66 -5.49
C PRO A 62 0.83 -2.55 -4.18
N ARG A 63 0.53 -1.56 -3.33
CA ARG A 63 1.22 -1.30 -2.06
C ARG A 63 0.35 -1.52 -0.83
N GLY A 64 -0.82 -2.13 -1.00
CA GLY A 64 -1.76 -2.41 0.08
C GLY A 64 -3.14 -1.78 -0.16
N VAL A 65 -3.88 -1.55 0.90
CA VAL A 65 -5.26 -1.06 0.82
C VAL A 65 -5.29 0.44 0.55
N LEU A 66 -6.06 0.84 -0.47
CA LEU A 66 -6.41 2.21 -0.77
C LEU A 66 -7.87 2.45 -0.35
N TYR A 67 -8.08 3.39 0.57
CA TYR A 67 -9.39 3.73 1.09
C TYR A 67 -9.89 5.06 0.53
N HIS A 68 -11.13 5.05 0.07
CA HIS A 68 -11.85 6.23 -0.38
C HIS A 68 -13.14 6.40 0.40
N ARG A 69 -13.41 7.63 0.81
CA ARG A 69 -14.73 8.05 1.32
C ARG A 69 -15.14 9.32 0.60
N TYR A 70 -16.37 9.34 0.11
CA TYR A 70 -16.97 10.52 -0.50
C TYR A 70 -18.32 10.82 0.15
N THR A 71 -18.59 12.10 0.34
CA THR A 71 -19.91 12.61 0.66
C THR A 71 -20.39 13.48 -0.50
N LEU A 72 -21.53 13.15 -1.06
CA LEU A 72 -22.16 13.89 -2.16
C LEU A 72 -23.38 14.62 -1.61
N GLY A 73 -23.57 15.85 -2.05
CA GLY A 73 -24.77 16.62 -1.81
C GLY A 73 -25.98 16.11 -2.60
N GLU A 74 -27.11 16.77 -2.44
CA GLU A 74 -28.34 16.43 -3.17
C GLU A 74 -28.19 16.64 -4.68
N ASP A 75 -27.34 17.57 -5.10
CA ASP A 75 -26.98 17.85 -6.49
C ASP A 75 -25.89 16.91 -7.05
N LEU A 76 -25.53 15.85 -6.30
CA LEU A 76 -24.50 14.88 -6.63
C LEU A 76 -23.07 15.44 -6.73
N ARG A 77 -22.85 16.65 -6.26
CA ARG A 77 -21.48 17.21 -6.14
C ARG A 77 -20.78 16.68 -4.91
N VAL A 78 -19.47 16.50 -5.03
CA VAL A 78 -18.63 16.07 -3.90
C VAL A 78 -18.52 17.21 -2.90
N GLU A 79 -19.09 17.05 -1.71
CA GLU A 79 -18.96 17.96 -0.58
C GLU A 79 -17.70 17.65 0.25
N SER A 80 -17.36 16.38 0.35
CA SER A 80 -16.19 15.92 1.11
C SER A 80 -15.59 14.69 0.48
N ALA A 81 -14.26 14.61 0.48
CA ALA A 81 -13.51 13.44 0.08
C ALA A 81 -12.42 13.13 1.12
N LYS A 82 -12.28 11.86 1.49
CA LYS A 82 -11.17 11.35 2.28
C LYS A 82 -10.55 10.18 1.55
N ILE A 83 -9.27 10.33 1.23
CA ILE A 83 -8.48 9.28 0.58
C ILE A 83 -7.33 8.95 1.52
N VAL A 84 -7.18 7.67 1.85
CA VAL A 84 -6.07 7.16 2.65
C VAL A 84 -5.29 6.19 1.80
N THR A 85 -4.05 6.55 1.52
CA THR A 85 -3.18 5.76 0.65
C THR A 85 -2.56 4.58 1.40
N PRO A 86 -2.17 3.50 0.69
CA PRO A 86 -1.48 2.36 1.31
C PRO A 86 -0.25 2.76 2.12
N THR A 87 0.59 3.63 1.58
CA THR A 87 1.79 4.10 2.28
C THR A 87 1.46 4.80 3.59
N GLN A 88 0.36 5.57 3.61
CA GLN A 88 -0.11 6.25 4.82
C GLN A 88 -0.53 5.26 5.92
N LEU A 89 -1.14 4.14 5.52
CA LEU A 89 -1.49 3.04 6.44
C LEU A 89 -0.26 2.26 6.91
N ASN A 90 0.79 2.20 6.09
CA ASN A 90 2.01 1.45 6.37
C ASN A 90 3.01 2.23 7.27
N VAL A 91 2.83 3.53 7.49
CA VAL A 91 3.76 4.35 8.31
C VAL A 91 4.01 3.73 9.69
N PRO A 92 2.99 3.35 10.49
CA PRO A 92 3.23 2.74 11.80
C PRO A 92 4.07 1.45 11.71
N SER A 93 3.85 0.64 10.67
CA SER A 93 4.66 -0.57 10.45
C SER A 93 6.09 -0.25 10.05
N MET A 94 6.32 0.82 9.30
CA MET A 94 7.67 1.30 8.97
C MET A 94 8.43 1.74 10.22
N GLU A 95 7.78 2.45 11.12
CA GLU A 95 8.35 2.91 12.39
C GLU A 95 8.72 1.72 13.28
N GLU A 96 7.79 0.81 13.50
CA GLU A 96 7.98 -0.38 14.34
C GLU A 96 9.10 -1.28 13.80
N LEU A 97 9.06 -1.63 12.50
CA LEU A 97 10.07 -2.47 11.87
C LEU A 97 11.45 -1.80 11.85
N SER A 98 11.51 -0.48 11.72
CA SER A 98 12.78 0.26 11.80
C SER A 98 13.36 0.20 13.20
N ALA A 99 12.56 0.38 14.24
CA ALA A 99 12.98 0.28 15.63
C ALA A 99 13.49 -1.15 15.94
N GLN A 100 12.75 -2.17 15.54
CA GLN A 100 13.15 -3.58 15.71
C GLN A 100 14.45 -3.90 14.97
N ALA A 101 14.63 -3.41 13.74
CA ALA A 101 15.83 -3.65 12.97
C ALA A 101 17.08 -3.00 13.57
N LEU A 102 16.94 -1.79 14.12
CA LEU A 102 18.01 -1.09 14.82
C LEU A 102 18.35 -1.76 16.16
N ALA A 103 17.34 -2.23 16.90
CA ALA A 103 17.55 -2.96 18.15
C ALA A 103 18.24 -4.32 17.93
N ALA A 104 17.87 -5.05 16.88
CA ALA A 104 18.46 -6.34 16.56
C ALA A 104 19.93 -6.24 16.09
N ARG A 105 20.32 -5.10 15.51
CA ARG A 105 21.68 -4.82 15.07
C ARG A 105 22.02 -3.36 15.39
N PRO A 106 22.61 -3.10 16.55
CA PRO A 106 23.03 -1.76 16.95
C PRO A 106 23.91 -1.10 15.88
N PRO A 107 23.57 0.11 15.42
CA PRO A 107 24.31 0.78 14.34
C PRO A 107 25.67 1.27 14.85
N ALA A 108 26.70 1.20 14.00
CA ALA A 108 28.03 1.75 14.31
C ALA A 108 28.10 3.28 14.12
N GLY A 109 27.10 3.89 13.48
CA GLY A 109 27.05 5.32 13.26
C GLY A 109 25.83 5.75 12.43
N VAL A 110 25.69 7.06 12.18
CA VAL A 110 24.54 7.64 11.47
C VAL A 110 24.31 7.02 10.08
N GLY A 111 25.39 6.68 9.36
CA GLY A 111 25.29 6.02 8.06
C GLY A 111 24.63 4.65 8.11
N ASP A 112 24.88 3.89 9.18
CA ASP A 112 24.25 2.59 9.37
C ASP A 112 22.79 2.73 9.78
N VAL A 113 22.45 3.71 10.61
CA VAL A 113 21.04 4.04 10.95
C VAL A 113 20.27 4.33 9.68
N LYS A 114 20.77 5.26 8.87
CA LYS A 114 20.13 5.64 7.60
C LYS A 114 19.93 4.43 6.71
N ARG A 115 20.97 3.62 6.49
CA ARG A 115 20.90 2.42 5.65
C ARG A 115 19.88 1.42 6.15
N THR A 116 19.84 1.17 7.46
CA THR A 116 18.90 0.22 8.06
C THR A 116 17.46 0.70 7.89
N VAL A 117 17.19 1.96 8.19
CA VAL A 117 15.84 2.55 8.00
C VAL A 117 15.43 2.53 6.53
N GLU A 118 16.31 2.96 5.61
CA GLU A 118 16.02 2.91 4.17
C GLU A 118 15.71 1.50 3.67
N MET A 119 16.41 0.49 4.17
CA MET A 119 16.13 -0.92 3.79
C MET A 119 14.73 -1.36 4.27
N VAL A 120 14.35 -1.00 5.49
CA VAL A 120 13.00 -1.29 6.01
C VAL A 120 11.94 -0.56 5.20
N VAL A 121 12.10 0.74 4.98
CA VAL A 121 11.15 1.55 4.21
C VAL A 121 10.98 0.99 2.80
N ARG A 122 12.08 0.68 2.12
CA ARG A 122 12.03 0.07 0.77
C ARG A 122 11.38 -1.31 0.76
N SER A 123 11.46 -2.08 1.86
CA SER A 123 10.80 -3.39 1.93
C SER A 123 9.27 -3.29 1.90
N LEU A 124 8.70 -2.15 2.26
CA LEU A 124 7.27 -1.86 2.21
C LEU A 124 6.83 -1.12 0.93
N ASP A 125 7.76 -0.94 -0.01
CA ASP A 125 7.52 -0.33 -1.33
C ASP A 125 6.73 0.99 -1.25
N PRO A 126 7.25 2.04 -0.58
CA PRO A 126 6.55 3.31 -0.44
C PRO A 126 6.37 3.99 -1.80
N CYS A 127 5.39 4.88 -1.89
CA CYS A 127 5.15 5.66 -3.10
C CYS A 127 6.35 6.59 -3.43
N LEU A 128 6.43 7.05 -4.68
CA LEU A 128 7.54 7.89 -5.18
C LEU A 128 7.76 9.20 -4.38
N SER A 129 6.74 9.69 -3.70
CA SER A 129 6.83 10.88 -2.85
C SER A 129 7.42 10.61 -1.46
N CYS A 130 7.64 9.33 -1.11
CA CYS A 130 8.18 8.95 0.19
C CYS A 130 9.70 8.85 0.11
N SER A 131 10.40 9.68 0.89
CA SER A 131 11.86 9.65 0.98
C SER A 131 12.31 9.94 2.40
N VAL A 132 13.48 9.38 2.77
CA VAL A 132 14.13 9.66 4.04
C VAL A 132 15.13 10.80 3.81
N HIS A 133 14.76 12.01 4.20
CA HIS A 133 15.59 13.19 3.99
C HIS A 133 16.51 13.53 5.17
N ARG A 134 16.11 13.16 6.38
CA ARG A 134 16.84 13.55 7.59
C ARG A 134 16.76 12.47 8.66
N VAL A 135 17.91 12.14 9.24
CA VAL A 135 18.03 11.33 10.46
C VAL A 135 18.62 12.23 11.55
N VAL A 136 17.90 12.36 12.66
CA VAL A 136 18.36 13.07 13.86
C VAL A 136 18.55 12.02 14.94
N LEU A 137 19.74 11.96 15.51
CA LEU A 137 20.05 11.15 16.68
C LEU A 137 19.99 12.10 17.89
N GLU A 138 19.09 11.83 18.83
CA GLU A 138 19.08 12.45 20.13
C GLU A 138 20.04 11.67 21.03
N ALA A 139 20.90 12.39 21.75
CA ALA A 139 21.92 11.83 22.63
C ALA A 139 21.31 11.47 24.00
#